data_00c36a765ca3ba343c0f61831f108680
#
_entry.id   00c36a765ca3ba343c0f61831f108680
#
_cell.length_a   1.000
_cell.length_b   1.000
_cell.length_c   1.000
_cell.angle_alpha   90.00
_cell.angle_beta   90.00
_cell.angle_gamma   90.00
#
_symmetry.space_group_name_H-M   'P 1'
#
loop_
_entity.id
_entity.type
_entity.pdbx_description
1 polymer ?
#
loop_
_entity_poly.entity_id
_entity_poly.type
_entity_poly.pdbx_seq_one_letter_code
_entity_poly.pdbx_strand_id
1 'polypeptide(L)'
;MPEKPIPFRLETHTDGRGSLVSIEGSRDVPFDIKRAFYVYGVPDGASRGGHAHHDCQQFLVCVSGGCRVIANGEEFNLLDPSRGLYVPPGIHLDLDQFTPGAALLVLCSHHYDEEDYVAAS
;
A
#
# COMPACT_ATOMS: atom_id res chain seq x y z
N MET A 1 7.95 12.03 -12.22
CA MET A 1 7.34 10.98 -11.36
C MET A 1 8.44 10.08 -10.83
N PRO A 2 8.43 9.73 -9.55
CA PRO A 2 9.41 8.80 -9.00
C PRO A 2 9.34 7.46 -9.71
N GLU A 3 10.49 6.81 -9.85
CA GLU A 3 10.59 5.49 -10.48
C GLU A 3 10.79 4.37 -9.47
N LYS A 4 10.87 4.72 -8.18
CA LYS A 4 11.12 3.78 -7.10
C LYS A 4 10.04 3.89 -6.04
N PRO A 5 9.78 2.80 -5.29
CA PRO A 5 8.96 2.90 -4.10
C PRO A 5 9.54 3.91 -3.11
N ILE A 6 8.67 4.70 -2.49
CA ILE A 6 9.09 5.72 -1.54
C ILE A 6 8.35 5.53 -0.23
N PRO A 7 9.06 5.24 0.88
CA PRO A 7 8.43 5.21 2.20
C PRO A 7 8.02 6.63 2.64
N PHE A 8 6.85 6.72 3.26
CA PHE A 8 6.33 7.97 3.80
C PHE A 8 6.04 7.82 5.28
N ARG A 9 6.23 8.89 6.03
CA ARG A 9 5.71 9.01 7.39
C ARG A 9 4.49 9.92 7.31
N LEU A 10 3.34 9.41 7.74
CA LEU A 10 2.09 10.16 7.75
C LEU A 10 1.93 10.91 9.06
N GLU A 11 1.45 12.14 9.00
CA GLU A 11 1.18 12.93 10.20
C GLU A 11 0.06 12.26 11.00
N THR A 12 0.32 12.07 12.29
CA THR A 12 -0.60 11.39 13.19
C THR A 12 -1.01 12.33 14.32
N HIS A 13 -2.32 12.45 14.53
CA HIS A 13 -2.89 13.25 15.61
C HIS A 13 -3.37 12.31 16.71
N THR A 14 -2.79 12.40 17.88
CA THR A 14 -3.10 11.51 19.01
C THR A 14 -3.58 12.31 20.22
N ASP A 15 -4.68 11.86 20.82
CA ASP A 15 -5.19 12.39 22.10
C ASP A 15 -5.78 11.25 22.93
N GLY A 16 -6.50 11.57 24.01
CA GLY A 16 -7.09 10.56 24.89
C GLY A 16 -8.16 9.70 24.24
N ARG A 17 -8.60 10.02 23.01
CA ARG A 17 -9.60 9.27 22.26
C ARG A 17 -8.97 8.35 21.21
N GLY A 18 -7.63 8.37 21.07
CA GLY A 18 -6.92 7.55 20.11
C GLY A 18 -6.12 8.37 19.12
N SER A 19 -5.80 7.76 17.99
CA SER A 19 -4.95 8.35 16.96
C SER A 19 -5.71 8.46 15.62
N LEU A 20 -5.42 9.54 14.89
CA LEU A 20 -6.04 9.83 13.60
C LEU A 20 -4.96 10.15 12.59
N VAL A 21 -5.03 9.51 11.43
CA VAL A 21 -4.19 9.81 10.27
C VAL A 21 -5.12 10.18 9.13
N SER A 22 -4.91 11.36 8.54
CA SER A 22 -5.68 11.81 7.37
C SER A 22 -4.80 11.69 6.13
N ILE A 23 -5.36 11.15 5.06
CA ILE A 23 -4.65 10.99 3.78
C ILE A 23 -5.47 11.70 2.70
N GLU A 24 -4.90 12.76 2.14
CA GLU A 24 -5.56 13.52 1.10
C GLU A 24 -4.83 13.34 -0.23
N GLY A 25 -5.60 13.12 -1.28
CA GLY A 25 -5.06 13.00 -2.62
C GLY A 25 -4.41 14.30 -3.07
N SER A 26 -3.31 14.18 -3.80
CA SER A 26 -2.51 15.30 -4.31
C SER A 26 -1.92 16.20 -3.21
N ARG A 27 -1.97 15.75 -1.95
CA ARG A 27 -1.34 16.43 -0.81
C ARG A 27 -0.43 15.47 -0.05
N ASP A 28 -1.03 14.46 0.61
CA ASP A 28 -0.27 13.46 1.38
C ASP A 28 0.26 12.36 0.46
N VAL A 29 -0.50 12.03 -0.60
CA VAL A 29 -0.06 11.10 -1.63
C VAL A 29 0.11 11.87 -2.95
N PRO A 30 1.10 11.49 -3.78
CA PRO A 30 1.46 12.27 -4.97
C PRO A 30 0.57 12.00 -6.18
N PHE A 31 -0.73 11.73 -5.98
CA PHE A 31 -1.68 11.52 -7.06
C PHE A 31 -3.10 11.77 -6.57
N ASP A 32 -4.01 11.95 -7.53
CA ASP A 32 -5.43 12.05 -7.28
C ASP A 32 -5.99 10.65 -7.02
N ILE A 33 -6.62 10.45 -5.87
CA ILE A 33 -7.11 9.13 -5.45
C ILE A 33 -8.44 8.85 -6.13
N LYS A 34 -8.48 7.81 -6.96
CA LYS A 34 -9.71 7.41 -7.68
C LYS A 34 -10.31 6.12 -7.17
N ARG A 35 -9.55 5.33 -6.42
CA ARG A 35 -9.99 4.04 -5.92
C ARG A 35 -9.28 3.75 -4.61
N ALA A 36 -10.01 3.13 -3.69
CA ALA A 36 -9.41 2.57 -2.48
C ALA A 36 -9.92 1.15 -2.33
N PHE A 37 -9.05 0.25 -1.90
CA PHE A 37 -9.46 -1.08 -1.48
C PHE A 37 -8.63 -1.47 -0.27
N TYR A 38 -9.08 -2.49 0.45
CA TYR A 38 -8.33 -2.98 1.59
C TYR A 38 -8.38 -4.51 1.63
N VAL A 39 -7.31 -5.06 2.17
CA VAL A 39 -7.10 -6.51 2.28
C VAL A 39 -7.06 -6.86 3.76
N TYR A 40 -7.83 -7.85 4.17
CA TYR A 40 -7.85 -8.30 5.55
C TYR A 40 -8.17 -9.81 5.60
N GLY A 41 -7.98 -10.40 6.77
CA GLY A 41 -8.28 -11.81 6.94
C GLY A 41 -7.34 -12.74 6.18
N VAL A 42 -6.12 -12.29 5.87
CA VAL A 42 -5.15 -13.12 5.16
C VAL A 42 -4.68 -14.23 6.09
N PRO A 43 -4.83 -15.51 5.69
CA PRO A 43 -4.37 -16.62 6.53
C PRO A 43 -2.87 -16.57 6.78
N ASP A 44 -2.45 -17.13 7.90
CA ASP A 44 -1.05 -17.25 8.24
C ASP A 44 -0.29 -17.98 7.14
N GLY A 45 0.84 -17.43 6.71
CA GLY A 45 1.66 -18.00 5.65
C GLY A 45 1.20 -17.73 4.23
N ALA A 46 0.02 -17.11 4.04
CA ALA A 46 -0.45 -16.76 2.71
C ALA A 46 0.18 -15.47 2.19
N SER A 47 0.18 -15.34 0.87
CA SER A 47 0.70 -14.15 0.18
C SER A 47 -0.33 -13.61 -0.81
N ARG A 48 -0.16 -12.35 -1.18
CA ARG A 48 -1.00 -11.67 -2.17
C ARG A 48 -0.11 -10.87 -3.11
N GLY A 49 -0.71 -10.34 -4.19
CA GLY A 49 0.03 -9.59 -5.18
C GLY A 49 0.55 -10.47 -6.29
N GLY A 50 1.83 -10.35 -6.60
CA GLY A 50 2.44 -11.14 -7.68
C GLY A 50 2.26 -10.50 -9.04
N HIS A 51 2.06 -9.17 -9.10
CA HIS A 51 1.86 -8.46 -10.36
C HIS A 51 2.33 -7.00 -10.24
N ALA A 52 2.43 -6.36 -11.38
CA ALA A 52 2.69 -4.93 -11.47
C ALA A 52 1.55 -4.25 -12.22
N HIS A 53 1.54 -2.92 -12.28
CA HIS A 53 0.59 -2.14 -13.06
C HIS A 53 1.34 -1.36 -14.13
N HIS A 54 0.70 -1.19 -15.30
CA HIS A 54 1.26 -0.35 -16.36
C HIS A 54 1.19 1.13 -15.99
N ASP A 55 0.04 1.60 -15.51
CA ASP A 55 -0.24 3.01 -15.31
C ASP A 55 -0.61 3.38 -13.88
N CYS A 56 -1.22 2.47 -13.13
CA CYS A 56 -1.75 2.78 -11.81
C CYS A 56 -0.62 3.01 -10.80
N GLN A 57 -0.70 4.13 -10.11
CA GLN A 57 0.11 4.42 -8.93
C GLN A 57 -0.64 3.91 -7.70
N GLN A 58 0.08 3.44 -6.71
CA GLN A 58 -0.51 2.93 -5.48
C GLN A 58 0.16 3.52 -4.25
N PHE A 59 -0.60 3.62 -3.17
CA PHE A 59 -0.09 4.03 -1.86
C PHE A 59 -0.64 3.04 -0.82
N LEU A 60 0.24 2.37 -0.11
CA LEU A 60 -0.09 1.28 0.80
C LEU A 60 0.10 1.71 2.26
N VAL A 61 -0.90 1.42 3.10
CA VAL A 61 -0.80 1.66 4.55
C VAL A 61 -1.41 0.46 5.27
N CYS A 62 -0.66 -0.15 6.18
CA CYS A 62 -1.21 -1.21 7.03
C CYS A 62 -1.86 -0.55 8.24
N VAL A 63 -3.19 -0.42 8.20
CA VAL A 63 -3.94 0.33 9.21
C VAL A 63 -4.19 -0.45 10.49
N SER A 64 -3.96 -1.76 10.48
CA SER A 64 -4.04 -2.64 11.65
C SER A 64 -3.01 -3.74 11.47
N GLY A 65 -2.32 -4.11 12.56
CA GLY A 65 -1.28 -5.14 12.49
C GLY A 65 -0.12 -4.73 11.61
N GLY A 66 0.42 -5.68 10.86
CA GLY A 66 1.54 -5.40 9.97
C GLY A 66 1.65 -6.42 8.85
N CYS A 67 2.42 -6.07 7.83
CA CYS A 67 2.75 -6.97 6.74
C CYS A 67 4.07 -6.55 6.09
N ARG A 68 4.61 -7.45 5.27
CA ARG A 68 5.80 -7.17 4.48
C ARG A 68 5.41 -6.93 3.03
N VAL A 69 6.00 -5.89 2.44
CA VAL A 69 5.87 -5.56 1.01
C VAL A 69 7.22 -5.79 0.36
N ILE A 70 7.24 -6.54 -0.73
CA ILE A 70 8.44 -6.68 -1.55
C ILE A 70 8.14 -6.01 -2.89
N ALA A 71 8.85 -4.92 -3.16
CA ALA A 71 8.64 -4.09 -4.34
C ALA A 71 9.89 -4.13 -5.20
N ASN A 72 9.82 -4.80 -6.36
CA ASN A 72 10.95 -5.07 -7.22
C ASN A 72 12.16 -5.64 -6.45
N GLY A 73 11.87 -6.59 -5.53
CA GLY A 73 12.91 -7.24 -4.73
C GLY A 73 13.35 -6.47 -3.49
N GLU A 74 12.91 -5.24 -3.30
CA GLU A 74 13.23 -4.47 -2.11
C GLU A 74 12.16 -4.66 -1.03
N GLU A 75 12.59 -4.92 0.21
CA GLU A 75 11.69 -5.23 1.31
C GLU A 75 11.30 -3.97 2.10
N PHE A 76 10.01 -3.82 2.36
CA PHE A 76 9.45 -2.77 3.20
C PHE A 76 8.52 -3.42 4.23
N ASN A 77 8.72 -3.11 5.50
CA ASN A 77 7.88 -3.64 6.57
C ASN A 77 6.90 -2.57 7.02
N LEU A 78 5.62 -2.77 6.72
CA LEU A 78 4.55 -1.86 7.11
C LEU A 78 3.98 -2.33 8.45
N LEU A 79 4.54 -1.84 9.55
CA LEU A 79 4.21 -2.31 10.90
C LEU A 79 3.47 -1.28 11.75
N ASP A 80 3.12 -0.13 11.16
CA ASP A 80 2.60 1.02 11.90
C ASP A 80 1.63 1.79 10.99
N PRO A 81 0.42 2.16 11.48
CA PRO A 81 -0.55 2.90 10.66
C PRO A 81 -0.07 4.28 10.20
N SER A 82 0.98 4.83 10.79
CA SER A 82 1.55 6.11 10.36
C SER A 82 2.56 5.99 9.23
N ARG A 83 2.84 4.77 8.77
CA ARG A 83 3.80 4.52 7.70
C ARG A 83 3.08 4.15 6.42
N GLY A 84 3.45 4.82 5.32
CA GLY A 84 2.92 4.51 4.00
C GLY A 84 4.03 4.19 3.02
N LEU A 85 3.67 3.53 1.94
CA LEU A 85 4.60 3.22 0.86
C LEU A 85 3.98 3.64 -0.46
N TYR A 86 4.60 4.61 -1.13
CA TYR A 86 4.23 4.98 -2.49
C TYR A 86 4.88 3.99 -3.47
N VAL A 87 4.08 3.47 -4.40
CA VAL A 87 4.53 2.51 -5.41
C VAL A 87 4.20 3.06 -6.79
N PRO A 88 5.21 3.44 -7.59
CA PRO A 88 4.97 3.91 -8.95
C PRO A 88 4.55 2.77 -9.87
N PRO A 89 4.07 3.10 -11.09
CA PRO A 89 3.78 2.06 -12.09
C PRO A 89 5.02 1.23 -12.42
N GLY A 90 4.80 0.00 -12.87
CA GLY A 90 5.86 -0.88 -13.33
C GLY A 90 6.60 -1.64 -12.23
N ILE A 91 6.23 -1.43 -10.98
CA ILE A 91 6.86 -2.10 -9.84
C ILE A 91 6.12 -3.39 -9.52
N HIS A 92 6.85 -4.51 -9.56
CA HIS A 92 6.28 -5.79 -9.15
C HIS A 92 6.14 -5.83 -7.63
N LEU A 93 4.91 -6.14 -7.16
CA LEU A 93 4.60 -6.20 -5.73
C LEU A 93 4.27 -7.61 -5.29
N ASP A 94 4.88 -8.04 -4.19
CA ASP A 94 4.46 -9.20 -3.43
C ASP A 94 4.19 -8.76 -2.00
N LEU A 95 3.13 -9.29 -1.42
CA LEU A 95 2.68 -8.96 -0.05
C LEU A 95 2.60 -10.25 0.75
N ASP A 96 3.27 -10.31 1.88
CA ASP A 96 3.27 -11.50 2.73
C ASP A 96 3.49 -11.14 4.20
N GLN A 97 3.63 -12.15 5.04
CA GLN A 97 3.87 -11.97 6.47
C GLN A 97 2.83 -11.08 7.15
N PHE A 98 1.56 -11.27 6.78
CA PHE A 98 0.46 -10.57 7.44
C PHE A 98 0.32 -11.09 8.87
N THR A 99 0.33 -10.17 9.84
CA THR A 99 0.10 -10.53 11.24
C THR A 99 -1.38 -10.84 11.46
N PRO A 100 -1.75 -11.55 12.53
CA PRO A 100 -3.16 -11.76 12.85
C PRO A 100 -3.90 -10.43 13.00
N GLY A 101 -5.04 -10.31 12.32
CA GLY A 101 -5.83 -9.09 12.34
C GLY A 101 -5.28 -7.95 11.47
N ALA A 102 -4.29 -8.22 10.63
CA ALA A 102 -3.74 -7.20 9.75
C ALA A 102 -4.78 -6.73 8.72
N ALA A 103 -4.79 -5.43 8.45
CA ALA A 103 -5.61 -4.82 7.41
C ALA A 103 -4.76 -3.83 6.63
N LEU A 104 -4.64 -4.07 5.33
CA LEU A 104 -3.85 -3.24 4.42
C LEU A 104 -4.78 -2.39 3.57
N LEU A 105 -4.65 -1.07 3.65
CA LEU A 105 -5.35 -0.13 2.80
C LEU A 105 -4.48 0.22 1.61
N VAL A 106 -5.07 0.19 0.41
CA VAL A 106 -4.38 0.56 -0.83
C VAL A 106 -5.19 1.66 -1.53
N LEU A 107 -4.52 2.79 -1.77
CA LEU A 107 -5.08 3.92 -2.50
C LEU A 107 -4.51 3.90 -3.92
N CYS A 108 -5.36 4.12 -4.92
CA CYS A 108 -4.99 3.96 -6.33
C CYS A 108 -5.28 5.22 -7.12
N SER A 109 -4.40 5.53 -8.08
CA SER A 109 -4.56 6.67 -8.98
C SER A 109 -5.55 6.41 -10.11
N HIS A 110 -5.94 5.15 -10.34
CA HIS A 110 -6.81 4.73 -11.43
C HIS A 110 -7.91 3.82 -10.92
N HIS A 111 -9.05 3.82 -11.61
CA HIS A 111 -10.10 2.85 -11.38
C HIS A 111 -9.60 1.44 -11.71
N TYR A 112 -10.30 0.42 -11.24
CA TYR A 112 -9.93 -0.96 -11.53
C TYR A 112 -9.98 -1.21 -13.03
N ASP A 113 -8.90 -1.79 -13.57
CA ASP A 113 -8.76 -2.14 -14.98
C ASP A 113 -7.82 -3.34 -15.05
N GLU A 114 -8.37 -4.52 -15.37
CA GLU A 114 -7.54 -5.71 -15.42
C GLU A 114 -6.52 -5.67 -16.57
N GLU A 115 -6.74 -4.86 -17.60
CA GLU A 115 -5.76 -4.67 -18.68
C GLU A 115 -4.53 -3.88 -18.21
N ASP A 116 -4.63 -3.18 -17.10
CA ASP A 116 -3.50 -2.45 -16.51
C ASP A 116 -2.51 -3.38 -15.80
N TYR A 117 -2.88 -4.63 -15.57
CA TYR A 117 -2.05 -5.57 -14.83
C TYR A 117 -0.98 -6.18 -15.73
N VAL A 118 0.25 -6.23 -15.22
CA VAL A 118 1.38 -6.92 -15.84
C VAL A 118 1.61 -8.19 -15.06
N ALA A 119 1.53 -9.34 -15.71
CA ALA A 119 1.75 -10.60 -15.05
C ALA A 119 3.19 -10.71 -14.54
N ALA A 120 3.36 -11.44 -13.42
CA ALA A 120 4.68 -11.80 -12.94
C ALA A 120 5.35 -12.73 -13.94
N SER A 121 6.59 -12.43 -14.28
CA SER A 121 7.36 -13.26 -15.19
C SER A 121 8.27 -14.20 -14.39
#